data_75ff4df5ea2c1d69a452beb10b2e4c85
#
_entry.id   75ff4df5ea2c1d69a452beb10b2e4c85
#
_cell.length_a   1.000
_cell.length_b   1.000
_cell.length_c   1.000
_cell.angle_alpha   90.00
_cell.angle_beta   90.00
_cell.angle_gamma   90.00
#
_symmetry.space_group_name_H-M   'P 1'
#
loop_
_entity.id
_entity.type
_entity.pdbx_description
1 polymer ?
#
loop_
_entity_poly.entity_id
_entity_poly.type
_entity_poly.pdbx_seq_one_letter_code
_entity_poly.pdbx_strand_id
1 'polypeptide(L)'
;MTVYRKNISINVGETFSEDLTLLSADGSGVVNLTGFTAQSKIRKSPQNYRFADVQVGIVNPTQGQINISIASSITKFFQGGRHVYDIILTRPSGFKFVAVEGNALVRSGINTFVHYFGSP
;
A
#
# COMPACT_ATOMS: atom_id res chain seq x y z
N MET A 1 6.20 6.44 -18.72
CA MET A 1 5.01 6.32 -17.86
C MET A 1 5.23 7.02 -16.54
N THR A 2 4.26 7.77 -16.08
CA THR A 2 4.40 8.53 -14.85
C THR A 2 4.06 7.65 -13.64
N VAL A 3 4.94 7.64 -12.65
CA VAL A 3 4.70 6.93 -11.40
C VAL A 3 3.92 7.85 -10.46
N TYR A 4 2.81 7.37 -9.95
CA TYR A 4 1.98 8.10 -9.00
C TYR A 4 2.59 7.98 -7.60
N ARG A 5 2.79 9.10 -6.93
CA ARG A 5 3.34 9.08 -5.57
C ARG A 5 2.25 9.31 -4.55
N LYS A 6 2.19 8.42 -3.58
CA LYS A 6 1.20 8.50 -2.50
C LYS A 6 1.83 8.01 -1.20
N ASN A 7 1.89 8.89 -0.22
CA ASN A 7 2.35 8.51 1.11
C ASN A 7 1.17 8.02 1.93
N ILE A 8 1.39 7.00 2.74
CA ILE A 8 0.35 6.39 3.57
C ILE A 8 0.80 6.32 5.01
N SER A 9 -0.15 6.20 5.93
CA SER A 9 0.10 6.02 7.36
C SER A 9 -0.57 4.74 7.82
N ILE A 10 0.18 3.94 8.56
CA ILE A 10 -0.29 2.66 9.07
C ILE A 10 -0.11 2.66 10.58
N ASN A 11 -1.15 2.31 11.31
CA ASN A 11 -1.06 2.18 12.76
C ASN A 11 -0.85 0.71 13.13
N VAL A 12 0.18 0.45 13.93
CA VAL A 12 0.50 -0.91 14.38
C VAL A 12 -0.71 -1.49 15.12
N GLY A 13 -1.10 -2.69 14.74
CA GLY A 13 -2.21 -3.39 15.38
C GLY A 13 -3.58 -3.06 14.82
N GLU A 14 -3.67 -2.12 13.90
CA GLU A 14 -4.94 -1.78 13.24
C GLU A 14 -4.97 -2.30 11.82
N THR A 15 -6.16 -2.61 11.35
CA THR A 15 -6.35 -2.92 9.95
C THR A 15 -6.15 -1.64 9.14
N PHE A 16 -5.26 -1.72 8.16
CA PHE A 16 -5.03 -0.61 7.24
C PHE A 16 -5.85 -0.85 5.97
N SER A 17 -6.55 0.18 5.50
CA SER A 17 -7.27 0.12 4.23
C SER A 17 -7.38 1.52 3.65
N GLU A 18 -7.10 1.63 2.37
CA GLU A 18 -7.18 2.92 1.69
C GLU A 18 -7.55 2.71 0.23
N ASP A 19 -8.39 3.60 -0.29
CA ASP A 19 -8.80 3.59 -1.68
C ASP A 19 -7.97 4.61 -2.45
N LEU A 20 -7.58 4.23 -3.66
CA LEU A 20 -6.82 5.10 -4.55
C LEU A 20 -7.50 5.12 -5.91
N THR A 21 -7.46 6.29 -6.56
CA THR A 21 -7.91 6.43 -7.94
C THR A 21 -6.70 6.81 -8.77
N LEU A 22 -6.42 6.00 -9.79
CA LEU A 22 -5.27 6.24 -10.67
C LEU A 22 -5.70 7.10 -11.84
N LEU A 23 -4.97 8.19 -12.04
CA LEU A 23 -5.23 9.12 -13.13
C LEU A 23 -4.28 8.86 -14.27
N SER A 24 -4.72 9.17 -15.49
CA SER A 24 -3.85 9.09 -16.65
C SER A 24 -2.71 10.09 -16.52
N ALA A 25 -1.59 9.81 -17.22
CA ALA A 25 -0.38 10.61 -17.09
C ALA A 25 -0.60 12.08 -17.47
N ASP A 26 -1.52 12.36 -18.37
CA ASP A 26 -1.82 13.73 -18.79
C ASP A 26 -2.91 14.39 -17.94
N GLY A 27 -3.46 13.65 -16.95
CA GLY A 27 -4.50 14.18 -16.08
C GLY A 27 -5.86 14.31 -16.71
N SER A 28 -6.05 13.80 -17.94
CA SER A 28 -7.31 13.98 -18.65
C SER A 28 -8.43 13.06 -18.17
N GLY A 29 -8.11 12.05 -17.38
CA GLY A 29 -9.11 11.13 -16.87
C GLY A 29 -8.51 10.03 -16.04
N VAL A 30 -9.32 9.02 -15.74
CA VAL A 30 -8.87 7.88 -14.95
C VAL A 30 -8.29 6.80 -15.85
N VAL A 31 -7.44 5.96 -15.26
CA VAL A 31 -6.85 4.82 -15.97
C VAL A 31 -7.86 3.68 -15.99
N ASN A 32 -8.07 3.10 -17.17
CA ASN A 32 -8.93 1.91 -17.27
C ASN A 32 -8.09 0.68 -16.96
N LEU A 33 -8.43 0.02 -15.86
CA LEU A 33 -7.69 -1.11 -15.33
C LEU A 33 -8.31 -2.47 -15.68
N THR A 34 -9.21 -2.50 -16.64
CA THR A 34 -9.86 -3.75 -17.05
C THR A 34 -8.80 -4.76 -17.52
N GLY A 35 -8.82 -5.94 -16.89
CA GLY A 35 -7.87 -7.01 -17.23
C GLY A 35 -6.51 -6.88 -16.58
N PHE A 36 -6.27 -5.82 -15.80
CA PHE A 36 -5.02 -5.66 -15.08
C PHE A 36 -5.01 -6.53 -13.82
N THR A 37 -3.81 -6.89 -13.39
CA THR A 37 -3.60 -7.45 -12.05
C THR A 37 -2.65 -6.54 -11.28
N ALA A 38 -2.68 -6.66 -9.97
CA ALA A 38 -1.92 -5.76 -9.12
C ALA A 38 -1.26 -6.52 -7.97
N GLN A 39 -0.09 -6.04 -7.56
CA GLN A 39 0.57 -6.56 -6.37
C GLN A 39 1.29 -5.41 -5.66
N SER A 40 1.46 -5.54 -4.37
CA SER A 40 2.08 -4.50 -3.56
C SER A 40 2.87 -5.12 -2.42
N LYS A 41 3.97 -4.47 -2.06
CA LYS A 41 4.81 -4.88 -0.94
C LYS A 41 5.27 -3.65 -0.18
N ILE A 42 5.47 -3.84 1.12
CA ILE A 42 6.00 -2.80 2.00
C ILE A 42 7.31 -3.31 2.61
N ARG A 43 8.32 -2.44 2.64
CA ARG A 43 9.65 -2.76 3.14
C ARG A 43 10.15 -1.63 4.03
N LYS A 44 11.10 -1.96 4.91
CA LYS A 44 11.75 -0.96 5.75
C LYS A 44 12.54 0.04 4.88
N SER A 45 13.18 -0.45 3.83
CA SER A 45 13.91 0.37 2.88
C SER A 45 13.96 -0.35 1.54
N PRO A 46 14.25 0.36 0.44
CA PRO A 46 14.32 -0.28 -0.88
C PRO A 46 15.34 -1.41 -0.97
N GLN A 47 16.43 -1.33 -0.20
CA GLN A 47 17.48 -2.35 -0.21
C GLN A 47 17.17 -3.54 0.69
N ASN A 48 16.15 -3.43 1.52
CA ASN A 48 15.80 -4.51 2.45
C ASN A 48 14.97 -5.54 1.70
N TYR A 49 15.43 -6.78 1.66
CA TYR A 49 14.67 -7.84 0.99
C TYR A 49 13.57 -8.43 1.85
N ARG A 50 13.52 -8.09 3.14
CA ARG A 50 12.38 -8.46 3.95
C ARG A 50 11.21 -7.54 3.64
N PHE A 51 10.05 -8.14 3.47
CA PHE A 51 8.86 -7.39 3.09
C PHE A 51 7.61 -8.03 3.66
N ALA A 52 6.54 -7.27 3.66
CA ALA A 52 5.20 -7.79 3.89
C ALA A 52 4.36 -7.52 2.66
N ASP A 53 3.44 -8.42 2.36
CA ASP A 53 2.51 -8.23 1.26
C ASP A 53 1.41 -7.27 1.67
N VAL A 54 1.09 -6.36 0.76
CA VAL A 54 -0.07 -5.48 0.86
C VAL A 54 -1.12 -6.03 -0.07
N GLN A 55 -2.33 -6.23 0.42
CA GLN A 55 -3.42 -6.73 -0.42
C GLN A 55 -3.88 -5.61 -1.34
N VAL A 56 -3.96 -5.88 -2.63
CA VAL A 56 -4.45 -4.91 -3.60
C VAL A 56 -5.62 -5.51 -4.34
N GLY A 57 -6.75 -4.82 -4.31
CA GLY A 57 -7.91 -5.19 -5.07
C GLY A 57 -8.26 -4.10 -6.07
N ILE A 58 -8.58 -4.49 -7.31
CA ILE A 58 -9.08 -3.56 -8.31
C ILE A 58 -10.58 -3.51 -8.11
N VAL A 59 -11.06 -2.39 -7.53
CA VAL A 59 -12.45 -2.29 -7.08
C VAL A 59 -13.37 -1.88 -8.20
N ASN A 60 -12.93 -0.90 -8.99
CA ASN A 60 -13.72 -0.40 -10.11
C ASN A 60 -12.77 -0.14 -11.28
N PRO A 61 -12.55 -1.16 -12.13
CA PRO A 61 -11.52 -1.09 -13.16
C PRO A 61 -11.69 0.07 -14.13
N THR A 62 -12.90 0.34 -14.58
CA THR A 62 -13.13 1.39 -15.57
C THR A 62 -12.92 2.78 -15.00
N GLN A 63 -12.95 2.92 -13.68
CA GLN A 63 -12.74 4.19 -13.00
C GLN A 63 -11.35 4.29 -12.38
N GLY A 64 -10.49 3.32 -12.62
CA GLY A 64 -9.13 3.34 -12.10
C GLY A 64 -9.04 3.22 -10.58
N GLN A 65 -10.04 2.62 -9.94
CA GLN A 65 -10.09 2.56 -8.49
C GLN A 65 -9.54 1.25 -7.97
N ILE A 66 -8.62 1.37 -7.03
CA ILE A 66 -8.03 0.22 -6.34
C ILE A 66 -8.15 0.44 -4.83
N ASN A 67 -8.11 -0.68 -4.11
CA ASN A 67 -8.06 -0.65 -2.64
C ASN A 67 -6.80 -1.37 -2.20
N ILE A 68 -6.05 -0.77 -1.28
CA ILE A 68 -4.91 -1.41 -0.64
C ILE A 68 -5.25 -1.64 0.83
N SER A 69 -4.86 -2.80 1.33
CA SER A 69 -5.18 -3.15 2.72
C SER A 69 -4.13 -4.07 3.31
N ILE A 70 -4.00 -4.01 4.63
CA ILE A 70 -3.12 -4.89 5.40
C ILE A 70 -3.89 -5.27 6.66
N ALA A 71 -4.00 -6.58 6.90
CA ALA A 71 -4.73 -7.06 8.07
C ALA A 71 -4.03 -6.69 9.37
N SER A 72 -4.79 -6.48 10.44
CA SER A 72 -4.25 -6.17 11.76
C SER A 72 -3.32 -7.27 12.26
N SER A 73 -3.58 -8.52 11.88
CA SER A 73 -2.72 -9.65 12.25
C SER A 73 -1.32 -9.52 11.65
N ILE A 74 -1.16 -8.69 10.64
CA ILE A 74 0.14 -8.43 10.00
C ILE A 74 0.73 -7.12 10.52
N THR A 75 -0.07 -6.06 10.60
CA THR A 75 0.44 -4.76 11.05
C THR A 75 0.97 -4.81 12.47
N LYS A 76 0.44 -5.70 13.31
CA LYS A 76 0.90 -5.80 14.69
C LYS A 76 2.37 -6.17 14.81
N PHE A 77 2.95 -6.74 13.76
CA PHE A 77 4.38 -7.10 13.75
C PHE A 77 5.25 -6.02 13.13
N PHE A 78 4.67 -4.94 12.63
CA PHE A 78 5.46 -3.89 12.01
C PHE A 78 6.21 -3.11 13.06
N GLN A 79 7.45 -2.78 12.71
CA GLN A 79 8.25 -1.89 13.53
C GLN A 79 7.88 -0.45 13.20
N GLY A 80 7.75 0.40 14.22
CA GLY A 80 7.44 1.80 13.98
C GLY A 80 8.55 2.49 13.17
N GLY A 81 8.16 3.51 12.43
CA GLY A 81 9.07 4.31 11.63
C GLY A 81 8.69 4.35 10.18
N ARG A 82 9.60 4.86 9.36
CA ARG A 82 9.36 5.03 7.93
C ARG A 82 9.66 3.73 7.19
N HIS A 83 8.70 3.35 6.35
CA HIS A 83 8.84 2.24 5.42
C HIS A 83 8.61 2.78 4.01
N VAL A 84 8.86 1.95 3.02
CA VAL A 84 8.55 2.27 1.63
C VAL A 84 7.64 1.18 1.08
N TYR A 85 6.81 1.55 0.12
CA TYR A 85 5.94 0.59 -0.55
C TYR A 85 5.80 0.96 -2.01
N ASP A 86 5.35 0.00 -2.80
CA ASP A 86 4.98 0.25 -4.18
C ASP A 86 3.78 -0.60 -4.57
N ILE A 87 3.17 -0.24 -5.68
CA ILE A 87 2.11 -1.03 -6.30
C ILE A 87 2.53 -1.28 -7.72
N ILE A 88 2.65 -2.56 -8.09
CA ILE A 88 3.01 -2.96 -9.44
C ILE A 88 1.75 -3.44 -10.13
N LEU A 89 1.47 -2.87 -11.28
CA LEU A 89 0.37 -3.29 -12.14
C LEU A 89 0.92 -4.12 -13.29
N THR A 90 0.16 -5.14 -13.67
CA THR A 90 0.48 -5.98 -14.83
C THR A 90 -0.65 -5.84 -15.82
N ARG A 91 -0.32 -5.39 -17.03
CA ARG A 91 -1.30 -5.28 -18.11
C ARG A 91 -1.73 -6.66 -18.60
N PRO A 92 -2.88 -6.75 -19.29
CA PRO A 92 -3.29 -8.03 -19.87
C PRO A 92 -2.23 -8.66 -20.77
N SER A 93 -1.39 -7.82 -21.39
CA SER A 93 -0.28 -8.29 -22.23
C SER A 93 0.87 -8.90 -21.45
N GLY A 94 0.88 -8.76 -20.12
CA GLY A 94 1.98 -9.21 -19.27
C GLY A 94 2.99 -8.13 -18.94
N PHE A 95 2.85 -6.93 -19.49
CA PHE A 95 3.77 -5.84 -19.22
C PHE A 95 3.57 -5.34 -17.78
N LYS A 96 4.66 -5.33 -16.98
CA LYS A 96 4.64 -4.91 -15.60
C LYS A 96 5.28 -3.55 -15.43
N PHE A 97 4.69 -2.73 -14.56
CA PHE A 97 5.27 -1.42 -14.26
C PHE A 97 4.86 -0.98 -12.86
N VAL A 98 5.68 -0.12 -12.26
CA VAL A 98 5.37 0.48 -10.98
C VAL A 98 4.39 1.62 -11.22
N ALA A 99 3.18 1.48 -10.69
CA ALA A 99 2.14 2.49 -10.88
C ALA A 99 2.11 3.49 -9.73
N VAL A 100 2.38 3.03 -8.52
CA VAL A 100 2.33 3.85 -7.30
C VAL A 100 3.54 3.50 -6.45
N GLU A 101 4.15 4.53 -5.86
CA GLU A 101 5.17 4.33 -4.86
C GLU A 101 5.09 5.44 -3.82
N GLY A 102 5.65 5.20 -2.65
CA GLY A 102 5.67 6.22 -1.62
C GLY A 102 6.21 5.72 -0.31
N ASN A 103 6.15 6.58 0.67
CA ASN A 103 6.53 6.26 2.03
C ASN A 103 5.31 5.76 2.79
N ALA A 104 5.55 4.78 3.66
CA ALA A 104 4.55 4.29 4.58
C ALA A 104 5.05 4.59 5.99
N LEU A 105 4.43 5.55 6.66
CA LEU A 105 4.79 5.86 8.03
C LEU A 105 4.03 4.89 8.94
N VAL A 106 4.78 4.05 9.63
CA VAL A 106 4.22 3.09 10.58
C VAL A 106 4.27 3.71 11.96
N ARG A 107 3.11 3.89 12.57
CA ARG A 107 2.97 4.55 13.85
C ARG A 107 2.64 3.54 14.93
N SER A 108 3.41 3.57 16.01
CA SER A 108 3.12 2.78 17.19
C SER A 108 2.02 3.47 17.97
N GLY A 109 0.83 2.88 17.97
CA GLY A 109 -0.30 3.45 18.67
C GLY A 109 -0.25 3.16 20.15
N ILE A 110 -0.97 3.95 20.92
CA ILE A 110 -1.05 3.78 22.37
C ILE A 110 -1.61 2.41 22.72
N ASN A 111 -2.57 1.95 21.94
CA ASN A 111 -3.28 0.70 22.24
C ASN A 111 -2.51 -0.55 21.89
N THR A 112 -1.38 -0.43 21.19
CA THR A 112 -0.61 -1.60 20.79
C THR A 112 0.30 -2.14 21.86
N PHE A 113 0.51 -1.39 22.93
CA PHE A 113 1.43 -1.76 24.01
C PHE A 113 0.71 -1.76 25.35
N VAL A 114 -0.20 -2.70 25.47
CA VAL A 114 -1.01 -2.78 26.70
C VAL A 114 -0.17 -2.95 27.95
N HIS A 115 0.87 -3.76 27.86
CA HIS A 115 1.78 -3.97 28.98
C HIS A 115 2.61 -2.72 29.30
N TYR A 116 2.58 -1.80 28.43
CA TYR A 116 3.37 -0.59 28.49
C TYR A 116 3.00 0.30 29.66
N PHE A 117 1.76 0.33 30.02
CA PHE A 117 1.31 1.13 31.13
C PHE A 117 1.46 0.37 32.45
N GLY A 118 2.13 -0.62 32.36
CA GLY A 118 2.35 -1.43 33.46
C GLY A 118 1.11 -1.98 33.97
N SER A 119 0.97 -1.49 33.54
CA SER A 119 0.49 -1.57 33.95
C SER A 119 -0.14 -1.69 34.08
N PRO A 120 -0.46 -1.88 33.89
CA PRO A 120 -1.11 -1.75 34.36
C PRO A 120 -1.36 -2.33 35.07
#